data_a3e67b2b219c5eb293f199d82236c46e
#
_entry.id   a3e67b2b219c5eb293f199d82236c46e
#
_cell.length_a   1.000
_cell.length_b   1.000
_cell.length_c   1.000
_cell.angle_alpha   90.00
_cell.angle_beta   90.00
_cell.angle_gamma   90.00
#
_symmetry.space_group_name_H-M   'P 1'
#
loop_
_entity.id
_entity.type
_entity.pdbx_description
1 polymer ?
#
loop_
_entity_poly.entity_id
_entity_poly.type
_entity_poly.pdbx_seq_one_letter_code
_entity_poly.pdbx_strand_id
1 'polypeptide(L)'
;DRIEFDKQLLRDFYAARGFIDFQVLDATAELSRERDGFFLTFTLREGQSFRIGNITTSSEVPELDADEFAAVMRLRSGVTYSPTIIDNNVARMENLTLRKGLNFIRVDPRITRNDRNQTLDIDFVLTRGERLFVERIDIEGKTTTLDQVIRRQYRTAEGDPFNPREIRQAAERIRALGFFGNANVEAAPGSDGEQVVVNVDVEE
;
A
#
# COMPACT_ATOMS: atom_id res chain seq x y z
N ASP A 1 -8.85 17.57 -6.61
CA ASP A 1 -10.24 17.71 -7.05
C ASP A 1 -11.17 16.94 -6.12
N ARG A 2 -12.10 17.66 -5.43
CA ARG A 2 -12.87 17.11 -4.30
C ARG A 2 -13.73 15.90 -4.70
N ILE A 3 -14.32 15.92 -5.90
CA ILE A 3 -15.14 14.82 -6.42
C ILE A 3 -14.30 13.56 -6.63
N GLU A 4 -13.09 13.66 -7.15
CA GLU A 4 -12.20 12.51 -7.32
C GLU A 4 -11.73 11.96 -5.96
N PHE A 5 -11.51 12.83 -4.99
CA PHE A 5 -11.24 12.42 -3.62
C PHE A 5 -12.42 11.63 -3.01
N ASP A 6 -13.65 12.13 -3.16
CA ASP A 6 -14.86 11.45 -2.67
C ASP A 6 -15.06 10.09 -3.39
N LYS A 7 -14.81 10.01 -4.70
CA LYS A 7 -14.82 8.74 -5.44
C LYS A 7 -13.79 7.74 -4.88
N GLN A 8 -12.59 8.22 -4.53
CA GLN A 8 -11.56 7.35 -3.96
C GLN A 8 -11.97 6.85 -2.57
N LEU A 9 -12.53 7.71 -1.73
CA LEU A 9 -13.07 7.30 -0.43
C LEU A 9 -14.16 6.22 -0.56
N LEU A 10 -15.05 6.35 -1.56
CA LEU A 10 -16.05 5.32 -1.84
C LEU A 10 -15.41 4.00 -2.26
N ARG A 11 -14.43 4.02 -3.17
CA ARG A 11 -13.69 2.82 -3.58
C ARG A 11 -13.03 2.13 -2.38
N ASP A 12 -12.35 2.88 -1.54
CA ASP A 12 -11.65 2.35 -0.36
C ASP A 12 -12.64 1.76 0.66
N PHE A 13 -13.78 2.43 0.86
CA PHE A 13 -14.85 1.98 1.74
C PHE A 13 -15.43 0.63 1.30
N TYR A 14 -15.73 0.47 0.01
CA TYR A 14 -16.28 -0.77 -0.54
C TYR A 14 -15.22 -1.87 -0.63
N ALA A 15 -13.99 -1.55 -1.03
CA ALA A 15 -12.87 -2.49 -1.07
C ALA A 15 -12.59 -3.10 0.31
N ALA A 16 -12.64 -2.29 1.38
CA ALA A 16 -12.47 -2.75 2.76
C ALA A 16 -13.56 -3.72 3.23
N ARG A 17 -14.68 -3.83 2.49
CA ARG A 17 -15.82 -4.71 2.77
C ARG A 17 -15.98 -5.85 1.77
N GLY A 18 -14.95 -6.10 0.97
CA GLY A 18 -14.88 -7.21 0.05
C GLY A 18 -15.52 -6.99 -1.32
N PHE A 19 -16.00 -5.79 -1.62
CA PHE A 19 -16.61 -5.45 -2.90
C PHE A 19 -15.55 -5.13 -3.95
N ILE A 20 -14.89 -6.15 -4.49
CA ILE A 20 -13.77 -6.01 -5.43
C ILE A 20 -14.18 -5.48 -6.81
N ASP A 21 -15.46 -5.62 -7.17
CA ASP A 21 -16.04 -5.17 -8.44
C ASP A 21 -16.74 -3.81 -8.31
N PHE A 22 -16.58 -3.13 -7.18
CA PHE A 22 -17.21 -1.82 -6.96
C PHE A 22 -16.75 -0.80 -8.01
N GLN A 23 -17.73 -0.07 -8.56
CA GLN A 23 -17.48 0.99 -9.52
C GLN A 23 -18.36 2.20 -9.24
N VAL A 24 -17.78 3.39 -9.37
CA VAL A 24 -18.53 4.63 -9.51
C VAL A 24 -18.80 4.81 -11.00
N LEU A 25 -20.07 4.67 -11.41
CA LEU A 25 -20.48 4.76 -12.81
C LEU A 25 -20.57 6.21 -13.26
N ASP A 26 -21.06 7.08 -12.37
CA ASP A 26 -21.25 8.49 -12.66
C ASP A 26 -21.18 9.33 -11.37
N ALA A 27 -20.85 10.62 -11.52
CA ALA A 27 -20.90 11.60 -10.45
C ALA A 27 -21.34 12.95 -11.03
N THR A 28 -22.56 13.36 -10.68
CA THR A 28 -23.16 14.61 -11.12
C THR A 28 -23.24 15.63 -10.00
N ALA A 29 -23.02 16.90 -10.33
CA ALA A 29 -23.19 18.02 -9.41
C ALA A 29 -24.25 18.97 -9.95
N GLU A 30 -25.32 19.18 -9.21
CA GLU A 30 -26.40 20.10 -9.55
C GLU A 30 -26.46 21.22 -8.54
N LEU A 31 -26.61 22.46 -9.03
CA LEU A 31 -26.78 23.63 -8.18
C LEU A 31 -28.16 23.58 -7.50
N SER A 32 -28.23 23.85 -6.20
CA SER A 32 -29.48 23.97 -5.48
C SER A 32 -30.36 25.09 -6.07
N ARG A 33 -31.68 24.98 -5.92
CA ARG A 33 -32.62 26.02 -6.39
C ARG A 33 -32.38 27.37 -5.73
N GLU A 34 -31.92 27.36 -4.49
CA GLU A 34 -31.59 28.54 -3.70
C GLU A 34 -30.18 29.10 -4.00
N ARG A 35 -29.38 28.38 -4.82
CA ARG A 35 -28.00 28.72 -5.21
C ARG A 35 -27.04 28.85 -4.03
N ASP A 36 -27.33 28.19 -2.93
CA ASP A 36 -26.55 28.18 -1.69
C ASP A 36 -25.67 26.93 -1.52
N GLY A 37 -25.82 25.94 -2.43
CA GLY A 37 -25.07 24.69 -2.37
C GLY A 37 -25.18 23.85 -3.65
N PHE A 38 -24.48 22.72 -3.66
CA PHE A 38 -24.52 21.73 -4.72
C PHE A 38 -25.05 20.40 -4.16
N PHE A 39 -25.90 19.74 -4.94
CA PHE A 39 -26.25 18.34 -4.74
C PHE A 39 -25.28 17.47 -5.54
N LEU A 40 -24.54 16.59 -4.85
CA LEU A 40 -23.67 15.60 -5.48
C LEU A 40 -24.39 14.25 -5.50
N THR A 41 -24.58 13.70 -6.68
CA THR A 41 -25.20 12.39 -6.89
C THR A 41 -24.17 11.43 -7.45
N PHE A 42 -23.89 10.33 -6.75
CA PHE A 42 -23.03 9.25 -7.22
C PHE A 42 -23.87 8.06 -7.63
N THR A 43 -23.73 7.61 -8.87
CA THR A 43 -24.32 6.36 -9.34
C THR A 43 -23.31 5.25 -9.22
N LEU A 44 -23.65 4.21 -8.45
CA LEU A 44 -22.73 3.16 -8.05
C LEU A 44 -23.15 1.80 -8.59
N ARG A 45 -22.19 0.93 -8.83
CA ARG A 45 -22.37 -0.51 -8.99
C ARG A 45 -21.53 -1.22 -7.94
N GLU A 46 -22.20 -1.81 -6.94
CA GLU A 46 -21.52 -2.40 -5.78
C GLU A 46 -20.83 -3.73 -6.11
N GLY A 47 -21.48 -4.56 -6.93
CA GLY A 47 -21.02 -5.93 -7.16
C GLY A 47 -21.34 -6.86 -5.99
N GLN A 48 -20.53 -7.91 -5.83
CA GLN A 48 -20.66 -8.89 -4.76
C GLN A 48 -19.55 -8.72 -3.73
N SER A 49 -19.85 -9.00 -2.46
CA SER A 49 -18.83 -9.05 -1.42
C SER A 49 -18.15 -10.42 -1.38
N PHE A 50 -16.84 -10.41 -1.39
CA PHE A 50 -15.99 -11.62 -1.37
C PHE A 50 -15.40 -11.86 0.02
N ARG A 51 -15.20 -13.15 0.33
CA ARG A 51 -14.53 -13.60 1.55
C ARG A 51 -13.22 -14.29 1.18
N ILE A 52 -12.33 -14.39 2.16
CA ILE A 52 -11.11 -15.19 2.02
C ILE A 52 -11.49 -16.67 1.96
N GLY A 53 -11.03 -17.34 0.89
CA GLY A 53 -11.16 -18.78 0.71
C GLY A 53 -9.98 -19.55 1.29
N ASN A 54 -9.30 -20.35 0.47
CA ASN A 54 -8.10 -21.07 0.87
C ASN A 54 -6.92 -20.11 1.01
N ILE A 55 -6.05 -20.40 1.98
CA ILE A 55 -4.86 -19.63 2.25
C ILE A 55 -3.68 -20.58 2.21
N THR A 56 -2.70 -20.27 1.36
CA THR A 56 -1.46 -21.05 1.23
C THR A 56 -0.26 -20.12 1.31
N THR A 57 0.88 -20.68 1.64
CA THR A 57 2.19 -20.03 1.58
C THR A 57 3.12 -20.92 0.82
N SER A 58 3.79 -20.38 -0.19
CA SER A 58 4.76 -21.08 -1.01
C SER A 58 6.05 -20.28 -1.15
N SER A 59 7.12 -20.91 -1.59
CA SER A 59 8.42 -20.25 -1.76
C SER A 59 9.02 -20.59 -3.12
N GLU A 60 9.38 -19.56 -3.87
CA GLU A 60 10.24 -19.66 -5.05
C GLU A 60 11.73 -19.53 -4.68
N VAL A 61 12.02 -19.34 -3.39
CA VAL A 61 13.38 -19.21 -2.84
C VAL A 61 13.72 -20.49 -2.09
N PRO A 62 14.59 -21.38 -2.63
CA PRO A 62 14.82 -22.73 -2.08
C PRO A 62 15.30 -22.75 -0.63
N GLU A 63 15.97 -21.68 -0.18
CA GLU A 63 16.55 -21.58 1.16
C GLU A 63 15.53 -21.17 2.23
N LEU A 64 14.29 -20.85 1.83
CA LEU A 64 13.23 -20.40 2.74
C LEU A 64 12.15 -21.46 2.91
N ASP A 65 11.89 -21.80 4.14
CA ASP A 65 10.79 -22.69 4.52
C ASP A 65 9.48 -21.90 4.58
N ALA A 66 8.55 -22.19 3.67
CA ALA A 66 7.25 -21.54 3.59
C ALA A 66 6.41 -21.71 4.87
N ASP A 67 6.54 -22.83 5.59
CA ASP A 67 5.79 -23.11 6.82
C ASP A 67 6.19 -22.15 7.95
N GLU A 68 7.45 -21.77 8.02
CA GLU A 68 7.91 -20.77 8.99
C GLU A 68 7.25 -19.39 8.76
N PHE A 69 7.05 -19.02 7.52
CA PHE A 69 6.36 -17.77 7.16
C PHE A 69 4.85 -17.88 7.33
N ALA A 70 4.26 -19.04 7.07
CA ALA A 70 2.86 -19.30 7.36
C ALA A 70 2.54 -19.14 8.86
N ALA A 71 3.47 -19.49 9.74
CA ALA A 71 3.29 -19.40 11.19
C ALA A 71 3.11 -17.97 11.73
N VAL A 72 3.64 -16.94 11.04
CA VAL A 72 3.47 -15.52 11.44
C VAL A 72 2.21 -14.88 10.86
N MET A 73 1.51 -15.57 9.99
CA MET A 73 0.28 -15.08 9.37
C MET A 73 -0.87 -15.05 10.39
N ARG A 74 -1.73 -14.03 10.24
CA ARG A 74 -2.93 -13.84 11.06
C ARG A 74 -4.19 -13.71 10.22
N LEU A 75 -4.22 -14.37 9.08
CA LEU A 75 -5.37 -14.43 8.18
C LEU A 75 -6.13 -15.72 8.42
N ARG A 76 -7.47 -15.68 8.31
CA ARG A 76 -8.34 -16.86 8.43
C ARG A 76 -9.28 -16.93 7.24
N SER A 77 -9.56 -18.15 6.79
CA SER A 77 -10.62 -18.43 5.83
C SER A 77 -11.98 -17.97 6.37
N GLY A 78 -12.85 -17.50 5.47
CA GLY A 78 -14.20 -17.03 5.80
C GLY A 78 -14.30 -15.57 6.24
N VAL A 79 -13.18 -14.88 6.55
CA VAL A 79 -13.18 -13.43 6.83
C VAL A 79 -13.50 -12.65 5.55
N THR A 80 -14.17 -11.53 5.67
CA THR A 80 -14.39 -10.62 4.54
C THR A 80 -13.05 -10.15 3.99
N TYR A 81 -12.90 -10.21 2.68
CA TYR A 81 -11.69 -9.71 2.02
C TYR A 81 -11.52 -8.21 2.24
N SER A 82 -10.30 -7.80 2.45
CA SER A 82 -9.88 -6.40 2.48
C SER A 82 -8.42 -6.30 2.03
N PRO A 83 -8.06 -5.35 1.15
CA PRO A 83 -6.67 -5.12 0.75
C PRO A 83 -5.76 -4.90 1.95
N THR A 84 -6.21 -4.17 2.96
CA THR A 84 -5.47 -3.88 4.18
C THR A 84 -5.12 -5.14 4.98
N ILE A 85 -6.04 -6.12 5.06
CA ILE A 85 -5.78 -7.38 5.76
C ILE A 85 -4.69 -8.17 5.04
N ILE A 86 -4.73 -8.23 3.72
CA ILE A 86 -3.70 -8.90 2.92
C ILE A 86 -2.35 -8.20 3.10
N ASP A 87 -2.33 -6.88 2.95
CA ASP A 87 -1.10 -6.08 3.06
C ASP A 87 -0.45 -6.20 4.46
N ASN A 88 -1.25 -6.23 5.52
CA ASN A 88 -0.78 -6.47 6.88
C ASN A 88 -0.13 -7.85 7.06
N ASN A 89 -0.62 -8.89 6.38
CA ASN A 89 -0.02 -10.23 6.45
C ASN A 89 1.27 -10.29 5.61
N VAL A 90 1.29 -9.68 4.43
CA VAL A 90 2.53 -9.49 3.65
C VAL A 90 3.58 -8.79 4.50
N ALA A 91 3.23 -7.70 5.19
CA ALA A 91 4.15 -6.97 6.06
C ALA A 91 4.72 -7.82 7.20
N ARG A 92 3.92 -8.70 7.81
CA ARG A 92 4.41 -9.60 8.86
C ARG A 92 5.45 -10.59 8.33
N MET A 93 5.20 -11.18 7.16
CA MET A 93 6.12 -12.10 6.51
C MET A 93 7.42 -11.39 6.08
N GLU A 94 7.32 -10.22 5.44
CA GLU A 94 8.49 -9.43 5.04
C GLU A 94 9.30 -8.94 6.26
N ASN A 95 8.66 -8.60 7.37
CA ASN A 95 9.36 -8.30 8.62
C ASN A 95 10.11 -9.52 9.19
N LEU A 96 9.61 -10.73 8.97
CA LEU A 96 10.33 -11.94 9.35
C LEU A 96 11.60 -12.12 8.50
N THR A 97 11.53 -11.86 7.17
CA THR A 97 12.74 -11.91 6.31
C THR A 97 13.81 -10.94 6.79
N LEU A 98 13.43 -9.70 7.12
CA LEU A 98 14.34 -8.68 7.61
C LEU A 98 15.01 -9.08 8.94
N ARG A 99 14.24 -9.64 9.88
CA ARG A 99 14.79 -10.17 11.15
C ARG A 99 15.78 -11.31 10.95
N LYS A 100 15.64 -12.06 9.86
CA LYS A 100 16.58 -13.11 9.44
C LYS A 100 17.79 -12.57 8.66
N GLY A 101 17.88 -11.27 8.43
CA GLY A 101 18.94 -10.64 7.64
C GLY A 101 18.77 -10.77 6.12
N LEU A 102 17.56 -11.09 5.65
CA LEU A 102 17.23 -11.32 4.24
C LEU A 102 16.54 -10.08 3.65
N ASN A 103 17.32 -9.16 3.07
CA ASN A 103 16.83 -7.83 2.70
C ASN A 103 16.05 -7.78 1.38
N PHE A 104 16.28 -8.72 0.47
CA PHE A 104 15.71 -8.65 -0.89
C PHE A 104 14.68 -9.75 -1.15
N ILE A 105 13.99 -10.20 -0.10
CA ILE A 105 12.85 -11.11 -0.21
C ILE A 105 11.58 -10.28 -0.20
N ARG A 106 10.66 -10.62 -1.10
CA ARG A 106 9.31 -10.06 -1.20
C ARG A 106 8.28 -11.16 -0.99
N VAL A 107 7.12 -10.76 -0.54
CA VAL A 107 5.96 -11.64 -0.45
C VAL A 107 4.91 -11.15 -1.44
N ASP A 108 4.63 -11.97 -2.44
CA ASP A 108 3.65 -11.69 -3.49
C ASP A 108 2.34 -12.41 -3.20
N PRO A 109 1.26 -11.69 -2.86
CA PRO A 109 -0.04 -12.30 -2.65
C PRO A 109 -0.71 -12.59 -4.00
N ARG A 110 -0.70 -13.84 -4.43
CA ARG A 110 -1.40 -14.30 -5.64
C ARG A 110 -2.83 -14.66 -5.31
N ILE A 111 -3.78 -13.96 -5.91
CA ILE A 111 -5.20 -14.07 -5.59
C ILE A 111 -5.91 -14.79 -6.74
N THR A 112 -6.60 -15.88 -6.40
CA THR A 112 -7.46 -16.63 -7.33
C THR A 112 -8.92 -16.45 -6.96
N ARG A 113 -9.71 -15.92 -7.88
CA ARG A 113 -11.13 -15.62 -7.70
C ARG A 113 -12.01 -16.84 -7.96
N ASN A 114 -12.95 -17.08 -7.05
CA ASN A 114 -14.00 -18.07 -7.19
C ASN A 114 -15.38 -17.39 -7.10
N ASP A 115 -15.97 -17.11 -8.25
CA ASP A 115 -17.27 -16.42 -8.36
C ASP A 115 -18.43 -17.25 -7.83
N ARG A 116 -18.37 -18.60 -7.95
CA ARG A 116 -19.43 -19.48 -7.48
C ARG A 116 -19.62 -19.38 -5.97
N ASN A 117 -18.52 -19.34 -5.23
CA ASN A 117 -18.53 -19.32 -3.78
C ASN A 117 -18.35 -17.92 -3.20
N GLN A 118 -18.10 -16.91 -4.06
CA GLN A 118 -17.75 -15.54 -3.67
C GLN A 118 -16.55 -15.53 -2.72
N THR A 119 -15.51 -16.29 -3.06
CA THR A 119 -14.28 -16.39 -2.28
C THR A 119 -13.05 -15.99 -3.12
N LEU A 120 -12.03 -15.53 -2.42
CA LEU A 120 -10.70 -15.27 -2.96
C LEU A 120 -9.71 -16.19 -2.25
N ASP A 121 -9.11 -17.12 -3.01
CA ASP A 121 -8.02 -17.94 -2.52
C ASP A 121 -6.72 -17.14 -2.62
N ILE A 122 -5.94 -17.14 -1.55
CA ILE A 122 -4.72 -16.35 -1.44
C ILE A 122 -3.52 -17.28 -1.29
N ASP A 123 -2.56 -17.19 -2.21
CA ASP A 123 -1.24 -17.81 -2.06
C ASP A 123 -0.19 -16.72 -1.82
N PHE A 124 0.42 -16.71 -0.64
CA PHE A 124 1.53 -15.83 -0.31
C PHE A 124 2.83 -16.47 -0.79
N VAL A 125 3.39 -15.94 -1.87
CA VAL A 125 4.59 -16.51 -2.51
C VAL A 125 5.82 -15.71 -2.10
N LEU A 126 6.79 -16.38 -1.48
CA LEU A 126 8.10 -15.80 -1.19
C LEU A 126 8.93 -15.77 -2.47
N THR A 127 9.34 -14.58 -2.88
CA THR A 127 10.11 -14.36 -4.12
C THR A 127 11.36 -13.53 -3.85
N ARG A 128 12.33 -13.59 -4.76
CA ARG A 128 13.47 -12.66 -4.76
C ARG A 128 13.04 -11.35 -5.39
N GLY A 129 13.17 -10.26 -4.62
CA GLY A 129 13.05 -8.90 -5.15
C GLY A 129 14.34 -8.41 -5.80
N GLU A 130 14.24 -7.25 -6.44
CA GLU A 130 15.40 -6.57 -7.01
C GLU A 130 16.37 -6.13 -5.91
N ARG A 131 17.67 -6.21 -6.19
CA ARG A 131 18.72 -5.74 -5.29
C ARG A 131 18.95 -4.25 -5.54
N LEU A 132 18.13 -3.43 -4.90
CA LEU A 132 18.22 -1.98 -5.00
C LEU A 132 18.68 -1.39 -3.68
N PHE A 133 19.52 -0.36 -3.76
CA PHE A 133 20.04 0.40 -2.61
C PHE A 133 19.64 1.86 -2.73
N VAL A 134 19.43 2.53 -1.60
CA VAL A 134 19.14 3.96 -1.59
C VAL A 134 20.41 4.73 -1.87
N GLU A 135 20.49 5.42 -3.01
CA GLU A 135 21.60 6.30 -3.37
C GLU A 135 21.56 7.57 -2.51
N ARG A 136 20.41 8.25 -2.51
CA ARG A 136 20.18 9.46 -1.74
C ARG A 136 18.68 9.69 -1.50
N ILE A 137 18.39 10.56 -0.54
CA ILE A 137 17.04 11.02 -0.22
C ILE A 137 16.98 12.53 -0.45
N ASP A 138 16.30 12.94 -1.52
CA ASP A 138 16.09 14.34 -1.90
C ASP A 138 14.78 14.85 -1.31
N ILE A 139 14.82 15.98 -0.60
CA ILE A 139 13.65 16.58 0.07
C ILE A 139 13.41 17.96 -0.52
N GLU A 140 12.24 18.16 -1.13
CA GLU A 140 11.82 19.39 -1.77
C GLU A 140 10.51 19.94 -1.15
N GLY A 141 10.19 21.21 -1.47
CA GLY A 141 8.91 21.83 -1.08
C GLY A 141 8.82 22.37 0.34
N LYS A 142 9.82 22.15 1.19
CA LYS A 142 9.88 22.72 2.54
C LYS A 142 10.29 24.20 2.51
N THR A 143 9.68 25.00 3.37
CA THR A 143 10.01 26.45 3.53
C THR A 143 10.59 26.78 4.89
N THR A 144 10.00 26.27 5.97
CA THR A 144 10.37 26.57 7.36
C THR A 144 10.86 25.33 8.12
N THR A 145 10.38 24.15 7.76
CA THR A 145 10.74 22.89 8.44
C THR A 145 12.15 22.44 8.10
N LEU A 146 12.93 22.08 9.11
CA LEU A 146 14.30 21.60 8.94
C LEU A 146 14.32 20.18 8.33
N ASP A 147 15.24 19.94 7.40
CA ASP A 147 15.51 18.63 6.78
C ASP A 147 15.55 17.48 7.79
N GLN A 148 16.18 17.69 8.93
CA GLN A 148 16.33 16.69 9.97
C GLN A 148 14.99 16.17 10.52
N VAL A 149 13.95 16.99 10.53
CA VAL A 149 12.61 16.59 10.99
C VAL A 149 12.02 15.56 10.05
N ILE A 150 12.16 15.77 8.76
CA ILE A 150 11.67 14.86 7.70
C ILE A 150 12.54 13.60 7.65
N ARG A 151 13.88 13.74 7.63
CA ARG A 151 14.83 12.61 7.58
C ARG A 151 14.67 11.64 8.75
N ARG A 152 14.29 12.11 9.93
CA ARG A 152 14.04 11.26 11.12
C ARG A 152 12.81 10.35 10.96
N GLN A 153 11.93 10.61 10.00
CA GLN A 153 10.79 9.74 9.71
C GLN A 153 11.20 8.50 8.90
N TYR A 154 12.37 8.51 8.31
CA TYR A 154 12.94 7.36 7.62
C TYR A 154 13.73 6.48 8.58
N ARG A 155 13.56 5.17 8.46
CA ARG A 155 14.39 4.15 9.11
C ARG A 155 15.52 3.68 8.19
N THR A 156 15.45 4.08 6.93
CA THR A 156 16.38 3.76 5.86
C THR A 156 17.31 4.95 5.66
N ALA A 157 18.60 4.71 5.62
CA ALA A 157 19.64 5.68 5.30
C ALA A 157 20.15 5.51 3.86
N GLU A 158 20.90 6.48 3.38
CA GLU A 158 21.64 6.37 2.12
C GLU A 158 22.66 5.23 2.22
N GLY A 159 22.70 4.37 1.19
CA GLY A 159 23.48 3.13 1.17
C GLY A 159 22.77 1.88 1.70
N ASP A 160 21.62 2.04 2.36
CA ASP A 160 20.83 0.90 2.85
C ASP A 160 20.07 0.19 1.72
N PRO A 161 19.70 -1.09 1.90
CA PRO A 161 18.79 -1.78 1.00
C PRO A 161 17.46 -1.03 0.85
N PHE A 162 17.03 -0.79 -0.39
CA PHE A 162 15.77 -0.13 -0.68
C PHE A 162 14.58 -1.01 -0.32
N ASN A 163 13.67 -0.49 0.49
CA ASN A 163 12.43 -1.14 0.86
C ASN A 163 11.23 -0.24 0.52
N PRO A 164 10.45 -0.56 -0.54
CA PRO A 164 9.30 0.24 -0.95
C PRO A 164 8.24 0.42 0.15
N ARG A 165 8.09 -0.56 1.04
CA ARG A 165 7.15 -0.49 2.17
C ARG A 165 7.60 0.53 3.21
N GLU A 166 8.90 0.54 3.55
CA GLU A 166 9.45 1.53 4.49
C GLU A 166 9.30 2.96 3.94
N ILE A 167 9.49 3.15 2.65
CA ILE A 167 9.30 4.45 1.99
C ILE A 167 7.85 4.92 2.10
N ARG A 168 6.85 4.05 1.83
CA ARG A 168 5.44 4.40 2.02
C ARG A 168 5.10 4.72 3.48
N GLN A 169 5.61 3.93 4.42
CA GLN A 169 5.41 4.19 5.85
C GLN A 169 6.06 5.49 6.32
N ALA A 170 7.21 5.86 5.73
CA ALA A 170 7.84 7.14 6.01
C ALA A 170 6.96 8.30 5.52
N ALA A 171 6.36 8.21 4.33
CA ALA A 171 5.40 9.20 3.85
C ALA A 171 4.21 9.39 4.80
N GLU A 172 3.65 8.28 5.32
CA GLU A 172 2.56 8.32 6.30
C GLU A 172 3.00 8.99 7.61
N ARG A 173 4.20 8.68 8.10
CA ARG A 173 4.76 9.33 9.30
C ARG A 173 4.98 10.83 9.10
N ILE A 174 5.44 11.25 7.92
CA ILE A 174 5.61 12.66 7.57
C ILE A 174 4.25 13.38 7.58
N ARG A 175 3.22 12.81 6.95
CA ARG A 175 1.86 13.37 7.00
C ARG A 175 1.32 13.46 8.42
N ALA A 176 1.60 12.46 9.25
CA ALA A 176 1.14 12.42 10.65
C ALA A 176 1.80 13.49 11.56
N LEU A 177 2.88 14.14 11.11
CA LEU A 177 3.47 15.28 11.85
C LEU A 177 2.54 16.49 11.90
N GLY A 178 1.61 16.61 10.94
CA GLY A 178 0.66 17.73 10.88
C GLY A 178 1.28 19.07 10.46
N PHE A 179 2.55 19.09 10.03
CA PHE A 179 3.24 20.29 9.55
C PHE A 179 3.06 20.50 8.04
N PHE A 180 2.62 19.46 7.33
CA PHE A 180 2.52 19.43 5.88
C PHE A 180 1.09 19.17 5.45
N GLY A 181 0.59 19.97 4.51
CA GLY A 181 -0.71 19.77 3.87
C GLY A 181 -0.71 18.54 2.96
N ASN A 182 0.47 18.25 2.36
CA ASN A 182 0.70 17.06 1.55
C ASN A 182 2.14 16.54 1.76
N ALA A 183 2.34 15.24 1.56
CA ALA A 183 3.65 14.61 1.47
C ALA A 183 3.59 13.46 0.47
N ASN A 184 4.27 13.62 -0.65
CA ASN A 184 4.44 12.60 -1.67
C ASN A 184 5.86 12.05 -1.60
N VAL A 185 6.00 10.73 -1.73
CA VAL A 185 7.30 10.07 -1.71
C VAL A 185 7.37 9.08 -2.86
N GLU A 186 8.34 9.28 -3.74
CA GLU A 186 8.55 8.47 -4.92
C GLU A 186 9.99 7.97 -5.01
N ALA A 187 10.18 6.81 -5.63
CA ALA A 187 11.49 6.29 -5.95
C ALA A 187 11.75 6.41 -7.45
N ALA A 188 12.88 7.02 -7.81
CA ALA A 188 13.35 7.17 -9.17
C ALA A 188 14.65 6.36 -9.38
N PRO A 189 14.97 5.93 -10.61
CA PRO A 189 16.26 5.31 -10.91
C PRO A 189 17.41 6.20 -10.48
N GLY A 190 18.42 5.59 -9.86
CA GLY A 190 19.67 6.25 -9.46
C GLY A 190 20.72 6.29 -10.56
N SER A 191 21.96 6.52 -10.15
CA SER A 191 23.11 6.67 -11.08
C SER A 191 23.53 5.34 -11.75
N ASP A 192 23.16 4.22 -11.16
CA ASP A 192 23.35 2.89 -11.76
C ASP A 192 22.09 2.02 -11.61
N GLY A 193 22.09 0.81 -12.22
CA GLY A 193 20.92 -0.07 -12.25
C GLY A 193 20.58 -0.74 -10.92
N GLU A 194 21.42 -0.60 -9.89
CA GLU A 194 21.20 -1.14 -8.54
C GLU A 194 20.89 -0.05 -7.51
N GLN A 195 20.72 1.21 -7.95
CA GLN A 195 20.49 2.36 -7.05
C GLN A 195 19.17 3.07 -7.36
N VAL A 196 18.59 3.64 -6.32
CA VAL A 196 17.37 4.45 -6.39
C VAL A 196 17.54 5.75 -5.62
N VAL A 197 16.98 6.82 -6.16
CA VAL A 197 16.84 8.11 -5.49
C VAL A 197 15.43 8.19 -4.91
N VAL A 198 15.32 8.50 -3.63
CA VAL A 198 14.03 8.71 -2.96
C VAL A 198 13.71 10.20 -2.98
N ASN A 199 12.73 10.60 -3.78
CA ASN A 199 12.24 11.98 -3.85
C ASN A 199 11.09 12.18 -2.86
N VAL A 200 11.19 13.21 -2.05
CA VAL A 200 10.23 13.57 -1.00
C VAL A 200 9.73 14.97 -1.26
N ASP A 201 8.52 15.09 -1.78
CA ASP A 201 7.86 16.39 -1.99
C ASP A 201 6.90 16.65 -0.86
N VAL A 202 7.09 17.76 -0.15
CA VAL A 202 6.22 18.20 0.94
C VAL A 202 5.67 19.60 0.67
N GLU A 203 4.41 19.84 1.06
CA GLU A 203 3.75 21.15 1.03
C GLU A 203 3.46 21.58 2.46
N GLU A 204 4.10 22.69 2.89
CA GLU A 204 3.84 23.33 4.22
C GLU A 204 2.58 24.18 4.24
#